data_192ff40284f2ec7a7678ba2f1f285fb5
#
_entry.id   192ff40284f2ec7a7678ba2f1f285fb5
#
_cell.length_a   1.000
_cell.length_b   1.000
_cell.length_c   1.000
_cell.angle_alpha   90.00
_cell.angle_beta   90.00
_cell.angle_gamma   90.00
#
_symmetry.space_group_name_H-M   'P 1'
#
loop_
_entity.id
_entity.type
_entity.pdbx_description
1 polymer ?
#
loop_
_entity_poly.entity_id
_entity_poly.type
_entity_poly.pdbx_seq_one_letter_code
_entity_poly.pdbx_strand_id
1 'polypeptide(L)'
;MSDVWGYTDETGIEYAIVGYQNGTSIINISEESPIEAGNIIGPSTGDYYFHRDYKTYGDFLYIVNEMYGGDIGMQVIDLSPLPHSPPIQLQTYNYIGQSHNLWIDPSGYAFIEHQSGDNIHIADLSNPSSPTYYGTFGTQAQNCHDIFTQDNIAYVSEGWSNQFGIYDISNLNNITQLAIIPCQGYAHNAWTNTDGNILVTTEETDGMTIKIWDIEDFDNINLIGEYLGENNLAHNVHIKENFIYISHYTTGIKIIDIFNPTYPVEVAAYDTYLENDLGGFFGCWGAYPFTENGYIYASDMQYGLYVLDFNEVNAGWVNGHIYFNNTIPFENTSIRSILNNKVYYTNNNGSFDIGFPSGNHMFIVNEQDTIQINFLPHQITTQDIFIGNELIPGDINQDTLIDILDVIIIINIVLNNYEPSNQEFWVSDMNFDGIINIQDIILIVQLILDN
;
A
#
# COMPACT_ATOMS: atom_id res chain seq x y z
N MET A 1 -19.31 1.02 10.07
CA MET A 1 -19.07 2.46 9.85
C MET A 1 -18.96 2.72 8.36
N SER A 2 -18.99 3.99 7.89
CA SER A 2 -18.58 4.35 6.54
C SER A 2 -17.25 5.10 6.60
N ASP A 3 -17.01 6.09 5.77
CA ASP A 3 -15.73 6.79 5.72
C ASP A 3 -15.37 7.52 7.02
N VAL A 4 -14.14 8.02 7.08
CA VAL A 4 -13.57 8.77 8.21
C VAL A 4 -12.79 9.99 7.71
N TRP A 5 -12.91 11.09 8.44
CA TRP A 5 -12.16 12.33 8.21
C TRP A 5 -11.66 12.93 9.52
N GLY A 6 -10.74 13.88 9.44
CA GLY A 6 -10.22 14.59 10.62
C GLY A 6 -10.57 16.07 10.61
N TYR A 7 -10.65 16.65 11.80
CA TYR A 7 -10.78 18.10 12.03
C TYR A 7 -9.99 18.49 13.28
N THR A 8 -9.32 19.62 13.21
CA THR A 8 -8.66 20.25 14.37
C THR A 8 -9.30 21.61 14.61
N ASP A 9 -9.78 21.86 15.82
CA ASP A 9 -10.39 23.15 16.18
C ASP A 9 -9.33 24.24 16.46
N GLU A 10 -9.77 25.48 16.65
CA GLU A 10 -8.88 26.63 16.89
C GLU A 10 -8.06 26.52 18.19
N THR A 11 -8.41 25.59 19.08
CA THR A 11 -7.68 25.33 20.34
C THR A 11 -6.68 24.19 20.22
N GLY A 12 -6.61 23.52 19.05
CA GLY A 12 -5.73 22.38 18.78
C GLY A 12 -6.30 21.04 19.24
N ILE A 13 -7.61 20.98 19.54
CA ILE A 13 -8.27 19.71 19.83
C ILE A 13 -8.61 19.00 18.51
N GLU A 14 -8.25 17.74 18.41
CA GLU A 14 -8.49 16.92 17.24
C GLU A 14 -9.74 16.07 17.37
N TYR A 15 -10.47 15.96 16.28
CA TYR A 15 -11.71 15.20 16.18
C TYR A 15 -11.64 14.21 15.01
N ALA A 16 -12.08 12.97 15.24
CA ALA A 16 -12.41 12.02 14.20
C ALA A 16 -13.90 12.18 13.83
N ILE A 17 -14.17 12.33 12.54
CA ILE A 17 -15.50 12.40 11.97
C ILE A 17 -15.77 11.08 11.28
N VAL A 18 -16.77 10.31 11.72
CA VAL A 18 -17.00 8.95 11.24
C VAL A 18 -18.48 8.68 11.01
N GLY A 19 -18.80 8.02 9.93
CA GLY A 19 -20.16 7.64 9.58
C GLY A 19 -20.62 6.35 10.25
N TYR A 20 -21.86 6.38 10.70
CA TYR A 20 -22.58 5.18 11.15
C TYR A 20 -23.93 5.11 10.41
N GLN A 21 -24.69 4.03 10.62
CA GLN A 21 -25.90 3.76 9.82
C GLN A 21 -26.86 4.94 9.72
N ASN A 22 -27.10 5.69 10.81
CA ASN A 22 -28.14 6.74 10.84
C ASN A 22 -27.57 8.17 10.84
N GLY A 23 -26.25 8.35 10.80
CA GLY A 23 -25.67 9.69 10.89
C GLY A 23 -24.15 9.70 10.92
N THR A 24 -23.63 10.80 11.43
CA THR A 24 -22.20 11.08 11.56
C THR A 24 -21.89 11.40 13.01
N SER A 25 -20.91 10.72 13.58
CA SER A 25 -20.37 11.01 14.91
C SER A 25 -19.10 11.83 14.79
N ILE A 26 -18.97 12.87 15.61
CA ILE A 26 -17.79 13.73 15.73
C ILE A 26 -17.20 13.45 17.11
N ILE A 27 -16.01 12.87 17.13
CA ILE A 27 -15.41 12.27 18.33
C ILE A 27 -14.14 13.03 18.68
N ASN A 28 -14.10 13.67 19.85
CA ASN A 28 -12.87 14.22 20.43
C ASN A 28 -11.93 13.09 20.79
N ILE A 29 -10.74 13.07 20.20
CA ILE A 29 -9.73 12.03 20.40
C ILE A 29 -8.53 12.49 21.24
N SER A 30 -8.51 13.74 21.71
CA SER A 30 -7.43 14.30 22.53
C SER A 30 -7.44 13.81 23.97
N GLU A 31 -8.50 13.14 24.39
CA GLU A 31 -8.66 12.57 25.73
C GLU A 31 -8.17 11.11 25.77
N GLU A 32 -7.74 10.63 26.95
CA GLU A 32 -7.37 9.20 27.13
C GLU A 32 -8.52 8.24 26.75
N SER A 33 -9.75 8.70 26.84
CA SER A 33 -10.94 8.00 26.38
C SER A 33 -11.68 8.91 25.41
N PRO A 34 -11.79 8.55 24.12
CA PRO A 34 -12.50 9.33 23.11
C PRO A 34 -13.94 9.64 23.52
N ILE A 35 -14.39 10.90 23.35
CA ILE A 35 -15.71 11.38 23.75
C ILE A 35 -16.45 11.90 22.51
N GLU A 36 -17.69 11.46 22.31
CA GLU A 36 -18.55 12.03 21.28
C GLU A 36 -18.87 13.49 21.61
N ALA A 37 -18.34 14.41 20.78
CA ALA A 37 -18.55 15.84 20.89
C ALA A 37 -19.79 16.31 20.09
N GLY A 38 -20.24 15.53 19.12
CA GLY A 38 -21.42 15.84 18.34
C GLY A 38 -21.93 14.66 17.53
N ASN A 39 -23.21 14.72 17.21
CA ASN A 39 -23.88 13.72 16.39
C ASN A 39 -24.81 14.41 15.39
N ILE A 40 -24.61 14.15 14.12
CA ILE A 40 -25.40 14.70 13.03
C ILE A 40 -26.25 13.60 12.41
N ILE A 41 -27.54 13.69 12.56
CA ILE A 41 -28.48 12.73 12.01
C ILE A 41 -28.51 12.88 10.48
N GLY A 42 -28.48 11.75 9.78
CA GLY A 42 -28.61 11.71 8.33
C GLY A 42 -30.04 12.01 7.86
N PRO A 43 -30.27 12.23 6.55
CA PRO A 43 -31.58 12.62 5.99
C PRO A 43 -32.64 11.52 6.11
N SER A 44 -32.23 10.28 6.33
CA SER A 44 -33.13 9.12 6.53
C SER A 44 -32.59 8.17 7.59
N THR A 45 -33.45 7.35 8.16
CA THR A 45 -33.11 6.33 9.13
C THR A 45 -33.63 4.96 8.68
N GLY A 46 -32.77 3.94 8.84
CA GLY A 46 -33.13 2.57 8.51
C GLY A 46 -32.99 2.18 7.04
N ASP A 47 -32.35 3.03 6.24
CA ASP A 47 -32.01 2.70 4.85
C ASP A 47 -30.88 1.69 4.79
N TYR A 48 -30.87 0.94 3.69
CA TYR A 48 -29.86 -0.07 3.44
C TYR A 48 -28.48 0.55 3.19
N TYR A 49 -28.44 1.70 2.52
CA TYR A 49 -27.21 2.42 2.19
C TYR A 49 -26.85 3.38 3.32
N PHE A 50 -25.73 3.10 3.97
CA PHE A 50 -25.19 3.91 5.08
C PHE A 50 -23.94 4.71 4.66
N HIS A 51 -23.53 4.63 3.39
CA HIS A 51 -22.34 5.30 2.90
C HIS A 51 -22.47 6.82 3.03
N ARG A 52 -21.40 7.44 3.52
CA ARG A 52 -21.19 8.88 3.62
C ARG A 52 -19.75 9.20 3.38
N ASP A 53 -19.50 10.32 2.73
CA ASP A 53 -18.17 10.89 2.62
C ASP A 53 -18.13 12.30 3.25
N TYR A 54 -16.97 12.71 3.70
CA TYR A 54 -16.74 13.88 4.55
C TYR A 54 -15.55 14.67 4.08
N LYS A 55 -15.71 16.00 4.00
CA LYS A 55 -14.57 16.93 3.88
C LYS A 55 -14.84 18.16 4.72
N THR A 56 -13.76 18.75 5.22
CA THR A 56 -13.81 20.01 5.96
C THR A 56 -13.21 21.14 5.13
N TYR A 57 -13.76 22.35 5.30
CA TYR A 57 -13.21 23.57 4.75
C TYR A 57 -13.38 24.71 5.76
N GLY A 58 -12.27 25.20 6.32
CA GLY A 58 -12.30 26.03 7.53
C GLY A 58 -13.02 25.30 8.67
N ASP A 59 -13.90 25.99 9.38
CA ASP A 59 -14.69 25.43 10.48
C ASP A 59 -16.00 24.78 10.02
N PHE A 60 -16.10 24.38 8.76
CA PHE A 60 -17.29 23.73 8.22
C PHE A 60 -17.01 22.32 7.77
N LEU A 61 -17.96 21.42 8.11
CA LEU A 61 -17.99 20.05 7.63
C LEU A 61 -19.10 19.90 6.60
N TYR A 62 -18.76 19.24 5.49
CA TYR A 62 -19.69 18.91 4.42
C TYR A 62 -19.83 17.40 4.34
N ILE A 63 -21.07 16.92 4.32
CA ILE A 63 -21.41 15.49 4.34
C ILE A 63 -22.28 15.19 3.12
N VAL A 64 -21.79 14.32 2.24
CA VAL A 64 -22.61 13.69 1.21
C VAL A 64 -23.01 12.28 1.62
N ASN A 65 -24.05 11.73 1.01
CA ASN A 65 -24.55 10.41 1.35
C ASN A 65 -25.37 9.78 0.20
N GLU A 66 -25.48 8.47 0.25
CA GLU A 66 -26.30 7.66 -0.68
C GLU A 66 -27.71 7.34 -0.18
N MET A 67 -28.17 8.01 0.88
CA MET A 67 -29.47 7.73 1.48
C MET A 67 -30.63 8.23 0.60
N TYR A 68 -31.79 7.60 0.77
CA TYR A 68 -33.02 7.93 0.06
C TYR A 68 -33.96 8.74 0.96
N GLY A 69 -34.83 9.56 0.34
CA GLY A 69 -35.92 10.27 1.00
C GLY A 69 -35.49 11.56 1.68
N GLY A 70 -36.41 12.25 2.31
CA GLY A 70 -36.16 13.45 3.13
C GLY A 70 -35.44 14.59 2.39
N ASP A 71 -34.65 15.33 3.15
CA ASP A 71 -33.80 16.41 2.65
C ASP A 71 -32.47 15.86 2.19
N ILE A 72 -32.48 15.08 1.10
CA ILE A 72 -31.25 14.58 0.48
C ILE A 72 -30.45 15.71 -0.14
N GLY A 73 -29.14 15.59 -0.06
CA GLY A 73 -28.17 16.59 -0.53
C GLY A 73 -26.97 16.63 0.37
N MET A 74 -26.10 17.61 0.18
CA MET A 74 -24.93 17.81 1.03
C MET A 74 -25.33 18.56 2.30
N GLN A 75 -25.14 17.94 3.48
CA GLN A 75 -25.35 18.61 4.77
C GLN A 75 -24.19 19.56 5.05
N VAL A 76 -24.46 20.75 5.52
CA VAL A 76 -23.49 21.80 5.89
C VAL A 76 -23.53 22.00 7.40
N ILE A 77 -22.44 21.69 8.06
CA ILE A 77 -22.31 21.68 9.51
C ILE A 77 -21.29 22.73 9.94
N ASP A 78 -21.65 23.55 10.90
CA ASP A 78 -20.76 24.48 11.59
C ASP A 78 -20.06 23.75 12.76
N LEU A 79 -18.75 23.64 12.69
CA LEU A 79 -17.88 23.06 13.70
C LEU A 79 -17.34 24.09 14.69
N SER A 80 -17.45 25.40 14.40
CA SER A 80 -16.91 26.48 15.23
C SER A 80 -17.38 26.50 16.70
N PRO A 81 -18.55 25.90 17.09
CA PRO A 81 -18.91 25.79 18.49
C PRO A 81 -18.02 24.87 19.32
N LEU A 82 -17.26 23.98 18.68
CA LEU A 82 -16.33 23.08 19.37
C LEU A 82 -15.18 23.88 20.04
N PRO A 83 -14.64 23.44 21.19
CA PRO A 83 -15.05 22.27 21.96
C PRO A 83 -16.20 22.56 22.95
N HIS A 84 -16.76 23.74 22.97
CA HIS A 84 -17.63 24.24 24.03
C HIS A 84 -19.10 23.79 23.89
N SER A 85 -19.52 23.52 22.66
CA SER A 85 -20.89 23.09 22.36
C SER A 85 -20.87 22.13 21.14
N PRO A 86 -21.89 21.29 20.99
CA PRO A 86 -21.99 20.44 19.82
C PRO A 86 -22.04 21.22 18.50
N PRO A 87 -21.55 20.65 17.40
CA PRO A 87 -21.70 21.20 16.06
C PRO A 87 -23.15 21.42 15.65
N ILE A 88 -23.37 22.37 14.74
CA ILE A 88 -24.70 22.78 14.31
C ILE A 88 -24.90 22.52 12.83
N GLN A 89 -25.92 21.76 12.48
CA GLN A 89 -26.35 21.67 11.07
C GLN A 89 -27.04 22.98 10.68
N LEU A 90 -26.48 23.67 9.70
CA LEU A 90 -26.98 24.95 9.22
C LEU A 90 -28.05 24.79 8.13
N GLN A 91 -27.77 23.90 7.18
CA GLN A 91 -28.63 23.65 6.02
C GLN A 91 -28.29 22.33 5.32
N THR A 92 -29.10 21.99 4.35
CA THR A 92 -28.82 20.98 3.31
C THR A 92 -28.75 21.68 1.95
N TYR A 93 -27.64 21.46 1.24
CA TYR A 93 -27.44 21.96 -0.11
C TYR A 93 -28.11 21.00 -1.10
N ASN A 94 -29.27 21.40 -1.64
CA ASN A 94 -30.21 20.54 -2.36
C ASN A 94 -30.01 20.53 -3.88
N TYR A 95 -28.94 21.13 -4.41
CA TYR A 95 -28.64 21.10 -5.86
C TYR A 95 -28.16 19.72 -6.33
N ILE A 96 -27.75 18.85 -5.39
CA ILE A 96 -27.41 17.46 -5.62
C ILE A 96 -28.43 16.57 -4.90
N GLY A 97 -28.56 15.34 -5.34
CA GLY A 97 -29.30 14.30 -4.64
C GLY A 97 -28.40 13.43 -3.79
N GLN A 98 -28.44 12.13 -4.04
CA GLN A 98 -27.48 11.17 -3.51
C GLN A 98 -26.11 11.40 -4.14
N SER A 99 -25.08 11.25 -3.35
CA SER A 99 -23.69 11.32 -3.80
C SER A 99 -22.85 10.33 -2.99
N HIS A 100 -21.92 9.68 -3.67
CA HIS A 100 -21.01 8.72 -3.07
C HIS A 100 -19.79 9.43 -2.47
N ASN A 101 -19.22 10.42 -3.18
CA ASN A 101 -17.96 11.04 -2.85
C ASN A 101 -18.00 12.57 -3.06
N LEU A 102 -17.15 13.28 -2.31
CA LEU A 102 -16.87 14.69 -2.54
C LEU A 102 -15.39 14.99 -2.29
N TRP A 103 -14.87 15.98 -3.00
CA TRP A 103 -13.58 16.59 -2.71
C TRP A 103 -13.72 18.11 -2.59
N ILE A 104 -12.98 18.72 -1.68
CA ILE A 104 -12.95 20.19 -1.56
C ILE A 104 -11.53 20.66 -1.88
N ASP A 105 -11.44 21.44 -2.95
CA ASP A 105 -10.19 22.05 -3.37
C ASP A 105 -9.80 23.19 -2.41
N PRO A 106 -8.51 23.39 -2.13
CA PRO A 106 -8.05 24.51 -1.29
C PRO A 106 -8.50 25.89 -1.73
N SER A 107 -8.87 26.08 -3.01
CA SER A 107 -9.42 27.32 -3.53
C SER A 107 -10.89 27.58 -3.14
N GLY A 108 -11.54 26.63 -2.46
CA GLY A 108 -12.90 26.75 -1.96
C GLY A 108 -13.99 26.31 -2.95
N TYR A 109 -13.67 25.36 -3.83
CA TYR A 109 -14.66 24.66 -4.64
C TYR A 109 -14.83 23.23 -4.17
N ALA A 110 -16.09 22.80 -4.00
CA ALA A 110 -16.42 21.41 -3.74
C ALA A 110 -16.79 20.71 -5.06
N PHE A 111 -16.08 19.64 -5.36
CA PHE A 111 -16.36 18.73 -6.48
C PHE A 111 -17.09 17.52 -5.92
N ILE A 112 -18.28 17.28 -6.42
CA ILE A 112 -19.22 16.31 -5.83
C ILE A 112 -19.63 15.32 -6.91
N GLU A 113 -19.39 14.03 -6.65
CA GLU A 113 -19.90 12.96 -7.49
C GLU A 113 -21.43 13.02 -7.54
N HIS A 114 -22.01 12.79 -8.71
CA HIS A 114 -23.45 12.87 -8.90
C HIS A 114 -24.01 11.59 -9.52
N GLN A 115 -24.67 10.78 -8.71
CA GLN A 115 -25.15 9.46 -9.12
C GLN A 115 -26.18 9.45 -10.26
N SER A 116 -26.93 10.53 -10.45
CA SER A 116 -27.99 10.58 -11.47
C SER A 116 -27.57 11.22 -12.79
N GLY A 117 -26.30 11.52 -12.94
CA GLY A 117 -25.74 12.14 -14.14
C GLY A 117 -24.22 11.96 -14.17
N ASP A 118 -23.74 11.83 -15.36
CA ASP A 118 -22.32 11.55 -15.62
C ASP A 118 -21.40 12.75 -15.35
N ASN A 119 -21.88 13.75 -14.63
CA ASN A 119 -21.21 15.00 -14.41
C ASN A 119 -20.78 15.16 -12.95
N ILE A 120 -19.62 15.76 -12.75
CA ILE A 120 -19.17 16.20 -11.46
C ILE A 120 -19.81 17.57 -11.20
N HIS A 121 -20.51 17.69 -10.08
CA HIS A 121 -21.13 18.94 -9.64
C HIS A 121 -20.11 19.81 -8.92
N ILE A 122 -20.08 21.09 -9.22
CA ILE A 122 -19.18 22.06 -8.58
C ILE A 122 -20.00 23.02 -7.74
N ALA A 123 -19.70 23.11 -6.45
CA ALA A 123 -20.26 24.09 -5.52
C ALA A 123 -19.19 25.11 -5.11
N ASP A 124 -19.56 26.39 -5.09
CA ASP A 124 -18.69 27.47 -4.61
C ASP A 124 -18.90 27.67 -3.10
N LEU A 125 -17.82 27.54 -2.34
CA LEU A 125 -17.72 27.68 -0.90
C LEU A 125 -17.16 29.05 -0.47
N SER A 126 -17.17 30.07 -1.32
CA SER A 126 -16.74 31.43 -0.95
C SER A 126 -17.54 31.98 0.26
N ASN A 127 -18.75 31.51 0.47
CA ASN A 127 -19.47 31.57 1.73
C ASN A 127 -19.66 30.14 2.27
N PRO A 128 -18.75 29.64 3.15
CA PRO A 128 -18.76 28.24 3.58
C PRO A 128 -20.06 27.80 4.27
N SER A 129 -20.72 28.71 5.00
CA SER A 129 -22.00 28.42 5.65
C SER A 129 -23.17 28.30 4.66
N SER A 130 -23.01 28.74 3.41
CA SER A 130 -24.07 28.76 2.41
C SER A 130 -23.49 28.54 1.01
N PRO A 131 -23.09 27.34 0.68
CA PRO A 131 -22.59 26.95 -0.65
C PRO A 131 -23.57 27.35 -1.76
N THR A 132 -23.03 27.75 -2.91
CA THR A 132 -23.83 28.06 -4.09
C THR A 132 -23.44 27.20 -5.28
N TYR A 133 -24.39 26.98 -6.17
CA TYR A 133 -24.13 26.27 -7.41
C TYR A 133 -23.18 27.07 -8.31
N TYR A 134 -22.06 26.46 -8.71
CA TYR A 134 -21.15 27.05 -9.68
C TYR A 134 -21.37 26.49 -11.09
N GLY A 135 -21.36 25.17 -11.22
CA GLY A 135 -21.47 24.51 -12.51
C GLY A 135 -21.33 22.98 -12.41
N THR A 136 -21.15 22.35 -13.53
CA THR A 136 -20.83 20.93 -13.64
C THR A 136 -19.70 20.73 -14.66
N PHE A 137 -18.93 19.66 -14.52
CA PHE A 137 -18.15 19.17 -15.63
C PHE A 137 -18.33 17.67 -15.79
N GLY A 138 -18.28 17.20 -17.03
CA GLY A 138 -18.38 15.78 -17.35
C GLY A 138 -17.05 15.22 -17.79
N THR A 139 -16.70 14.05 -17.31
CA THR A 139 -15.61 13.28 -17.87
C THR A 139 -15.97 12.82 -19.29
N GLN A 140 -14.97 12.49 -20.11
CA GLN A 140 -15.25 11.95 -21.44
C GLN A 140 -15.93 10.58 -21.39
N ALA A 141 -15.63 9.78 -20.37
CA ALA A 141 -16.26 8.51 -20.12
C ALA A 141 -17.66 8.62 -19.53
N GLN A 142 -18.08 9.85 -19.15
CA GLN A 142 -19.35 10.14 -18.50
C GLN A 142 -19.55 9.33 -17.22
N ASN A 143 -18.50 9.12 -16.45
CA ASN A 143 -18.52 8.42 -15.18
C ASN A 143 -17.56 9.07 -14.19
N CYS A 144 -17.92 9.07 -12.92
CA CYS A 144 -17.05 9.50 -11.81
C CYS A 144 -17.43 8.66 -10.61
N HIS A 145 -16.45 8.01 -9.99
CA HIS A 145 -16.60 7.37 -8.69
C HIS A 145 -15.99 8.23 -7.60
N ASP A 146 -14.78 8.72 -7.83
CA ASP A 146 -14.04 9.55 -6.90
C ASP A 146 -13.27 10.65 -7.64
N ILE A 147 -12.97 11.73 -6.95
CA ILE A 147 -12.19 12.86 -7.47
C ILE A 147 -11.28 13.43 -6.39
N PHE A 148 -10.05 13.67 -6.76
CA PHE A 148 -9.06 14.39 -5.98
C PHE A 148 -8.49 15.54 -6.80
N THR A 149 -8.18 16.68 -6.17
CA THR A 149 -7.56 17.81 -6.87
C THR A 149 -6.30 18.29 -6.17
N GLN A 150 -5.29 18.65 -6.96
CA GLN A 150 -4.08 19.33 -6.49
C GLN A 150 -3.55 20.25 -7.58
N ASP A 151 -3.13 21.47 -7.22
CA ASP A 151 -2.48 22.44 -8.10
C ASP A 151 -3.24 22.73 -9.42
N ASN A 152 -4.56 22.86 -9.34
CA ASN A 152 -5.48 23.02 -10.46
C ASN A 152 -5.55 21.81 -11.42
N ILE A 153 -5.15 20.66 -10.98
CA ILE A 153 -5.34 19.39 -11.69
C ILE A 153 -6.36 18.56 -10.92
N ALA A 154 -7.32 17.98 -11.64
CA ALA A 154 -8.24 16.99 -11.10
C ALA A 154 -7.87 15.59 -11.59
N TYR A 155 -7.82 14.65 -10.67
CA TYR A 155 -7.62 13.23 -10.89
C TYR A 155 -8.95 12.53 -10.61
N VAL A 156 -9.57 12.01 -11.65
CA VAL A 156 -10.92 11.42 -11.57
C VAL A 156 -10.84 9.91 -11.75
N SER A 157 -11.33 9.18 -10.77
CA SER A 157 -11.51 7.74 -10.85
C SER A 157 -12.85 7.46 -11.56
N GLU A 158 -12.79 6.95 -12.81
CA GLU A 158 -13.97 6.85 -13.66
C GLU A 158 -14.65 5.46 -13.59
N GLY A 159 -14.55 4.79 -12.44
CA GLY A 159 -15.31 3.60 -12.07
C GLY A 159 -15.29 2.49 -13.13
N TRP A 160 -16.48 2.06 -13.56
CA TRP A 160 -16.70 1.03 -14.58
C TRP A 160 -16.23 1.41 -15.99
N SER A 161 -15.81 2.64 -16.21
CA SER A 161 -15.12 3.02 -17.46
C SER A 161 -13.68 2.51 -17.51
N ASN A 162 -13.18 1.94 -16.41
CA ASN A 162 -11.87 1.31 -16.30
C ASN A 162 -10.74 2.25 -16.69
N GLN A 163 -10.77 3.47 -16.16
CA GLN A 163 -9.75 4.47 -16.40
C GLN A 163 -9.72 5.54 -15.32
N PHE A 164 -8.57 6.21 -15.21
CA PHE A 164 -8.39 7.43 -14.43
C PHE A 164 -8.18 8.58 -15.40
N GLY A 165 -9.01 9.63 -15.29
CA GLY A 165 -8.91 10.83 -16.10
C GLY A 165 -8.13 11.92 -15.36
N ILE A 166 -7.27 12.64 -16.07
CA ILE A 166 -6.52 13.79 -15.55
C ILE A 166 -6.98 15.03 -16.30
N TYR A 167 -7.40 16.06 -15.55
CA TYR A 167 -8.04 17.24 -16.12
C TYR A 167 -7.41 18.53 -15.59
N ASP A 168 -7.16 19.51 -16.48
CA ASP A 168 -6.84 20.88 -16.10
C ASP A 168 -8.12 21.61 -15.67
N ILE A 169 -8.18 22.01 -14.41
CA ILE A 169 -9.27 22.75 -13.78
C ILE A 169 -8.91 24.19 -13.45
N SER A 170 -7.79 24.70 -13.96
CA SER A 170 -7.37 26.10 -13.76
C SER A 170 -8.42 27.12 -14.21
N ASN A 171 -9.26 26.74 -15.16
CA ASN A 171 -10.42 27.50 -15.59
C ASN A 171 -11.68 26.62 -15.53
N LEU A 172 -12.44 26.69 -14.44
CA LEU A 172 -13.64 25.91 -14.23
C LEU A 172 -14.74 26.11 -15.28
N ASN A 173 -14.68 27.21 -16.08
CA ASN A 173 -15.59 27.38 -17.22
C ASN A 173 -15.13 26.69 -18.50
N ASN A 174 -13.92 26.14 -18.52
CA ASN A 174 -13.34 25.43 -19.67
C ASN A 174 -12.33 24.39 -19.19
N ILE A 175 -12.84 23.33 -18.55
CA ILE A 175 -12.04 22.20 -18.08
C ILE A 175 -11.62 21.35 -19.27
N THR A 176 -10.34 20.99 -19.33
CA THR A 176 -9.78 20.21 -20.44
C THR A 176 -9.08 18.95 -19.94
N GLN A 177 -9.28 17.85 -20.64
CA GLN A 177 -8.60 16.60 -20.34
C GLN A 177 -7.12 16.68 -20.77
N LEU A 178 -6.22 16.34 -19.87
CA LEU A 178 -4.77 16.27 -20.09
C LEU A 178 -4.35 14.86 -20.46
N ALA A 179 -4.79 13.86 -19.71
CA ALA A 179 -4.41 12.46 -19.92
C ALA A 179 -5.50 11.48 -19.48
N ILE A 180 -5.33 10.23 -19.89
CA ILE A 180 -6.08 9.06 -19.40
C ILE A 180 -5.09 7.98 -19.04
N ILE A 181 -5.29 7.36 -17.89
CA ILE A 181 -4.60 6.14 -17.47
C ILE A 181 -5.63 4.99 -17.53
N PRO A 182 -5.52 4.07 -18.49
CA PRO A 182 -6.42 2.92 -18.55
C PRO A 182 -6.07 1.92 -17.44
N CYS A 183 -7.08 1.24 -16.90
CA CYS A 183 -6.91 0.19 -15.91
C CYS A 183 -7.72 -1.07 -16.31
N GLN A 184 -7.55 -2.16 -15.56
CA GLN A 184 -8.22 -3.42 -15.87
C GLN A 184 -9.44 -3.66 -14.97
N GLY A 185 -9.39 -3.15 -13.75
CA GLY A 185 -10.44 -3.24 -12.75
C GLY A 185 -11.30 -1.99 -12.65
N TYR A 186 -12.09 -1.91 -11.60
CA TYR A 186 -12.92 -0.76 -11.27
C TYR A 186 -12.02 0.39 -10.77
N ALA A 187 -11.92 1.48 -11.52
CA ALA A 187 -11.13 2.65 -11.14
C ALA A 187 -11.75 3.32 -9.91
N HIS A 188 -11.14 3.15 -8.74
CA HIS A 188 -11.78 3.46 -7.48
C HIS A 188 -11.31 4.77 -6.86
N ASN A 189 -10.00 4.91 -6.58
CA ASN A 189 -9.45 6.09 -5.90
C ASN A 189 -8.09 6.46 -6.49
N ALA A 190 -7.72 7.73 -6.44
CA ALA A 190 -6.46 8.27 -6.91
C ALA A 190 -5.96 9.38 -5.98
N TRP A 191 -4.65 9.40 -5.68
CA TRP A 191 -4.02 10.39 -4.82
C TRP A 191 -2.60 10.70 -5.27
N THR A 192 -2.17 11.96 -5.20
CA THR A 192 -0.80 12.36 -5.54
C THR A 192 0.06 12.62 -4.30
N ASN A 193 1.38 12.55 -4.48
CA ASN A 193 2.30 13.09 -3.49
C ASN A 193 2.28 14.63 -3.49
N THR A 194 2.92 15.25 -2.50
CA THR A 194 2.94 16.72 -2.35
C THR A 194 3.56 17.43 -3.54
N ASP A 195 4.55 16.80 -4.21
CA ASP A 195 5.21 17.39 -5.38
C ASP A 195 4.40 17.25 -6.68
N GLY A 196 3.30 16.48 -6.67
CA GLY A 196 2.42 16.28 -7.82
C GLY A 196 3.04 15.49 -8.98
N ASN A 197 4.12 14.77 -8.74
CA ASN A 197 4.83 13.97 -9.75
C ASN A 197 4.64 12.46 -9.62
N ILE A 198 4.10 12.00 -8.50
CA ILE A 198 3.71 10.61 -8.26
C ILE A 198 2.20 10.54 -8.06
N LEU A 199 1.54 9.68 -8.79
CA LEU A 199 0.13 9.33 -8.61
C LEU A 199 0.03 7.88 -8.13
N VAL A 200 -0.80 7.63 -7.13
CA VAL A 200 -1.16 6.29 -6.70
C VAL A 200 -2.63 6.05 -7.00
N THR A 201 -2.93 4.90 -7.57
CA THR A 201 -4.31 4.52 -7.95
C THR A 201 -4.69 3.17 -7.38
N THR A 202 -5.96 3.02 -7.01
CA THR A 202 -6.57 1.74 -6.62
C THR A 202 -7.64 1.31 -7.62
N GLU A 203 -7.67 0.00 -7.86
CA GLU A 203 -8.72 -0.66 -8.62
C GLU A 203 -9.46 -1.59 -7.65
N GLU A 204 -10.68 -1.24 -7.27
CA GLU A 204 -11.48 -2.03 -6.31
C GLU A 204 -11.98 -3.34 -6.95
N THR A 205 -11.03 -4.21 -7.28
CA THR A 205 -11.25 -5.48 -7.97
C THR A 205 -10.25 -6.50 -7.45
N ASP A 206 -10.71 -7.69 -7.15
CA ASP A 206 -9.88 -8.79 -6.64
C ASP A 206 -8.66 -9.04 -7.56
N GLY A 207 -7.49 -9.15 -6.96
CA GLY A 207 -6.23 -9.44 -7.64
C GLY A 207 -5.58 -8.25 -8.34
N MET A 208 -6.17 -7.05 -8.26
CA MET A 208 -5.55 -5.84 -8.80
C MET A 208 -4.57 -5.24 -7.80
N THR A 209 -3.41 -4.85 -8.32
CA THR A 209 -2.38 -4.14 -7.56
C THR A 209 -2.74 -2.69 -7.36
N ILE A 210 -2.26 -2.08 -6.27
CA ILE A 210 -2.12 -0.63 -6.17
C ILE A 210 -0.99 -0.23 -7.12
N LYS A 211 -1.23 0.78 -7.95
CA LYS A 211 -0.28 1.21 -8.97
C LYS A 211 0.31 2.56 -8.64
N ILE A 212 1.61 2.70 -8.85
CA ILE A 212 2.38 3.91 -8.63
C ILE A 212 2.86 4.41 -9.99
N TRP A 213 2.45 5.60 -10.34
CA TRP A 213 2.70 6.22 -11.64
C TRP A 213 3.62 7.41 -11.50
N ASP A 214 4.59 7.53 -12.40
CA ASP A 214 5.30 8.77 -12.68
C ASP A 214 4.42 9.61 -13.61
N ILE A 215 4.02 10.77 -13.12
CA ILE A 215 3.13 11.72 -13.82
C ILE A 215 3.79 13.10 -14.03
N GLU A 216 5.11 13.19 -13.93
CA GLU A 216 5.84 14.45 -14.18
C GLU A 216 5.54 15.01 -15.58
N ASP A 217 5.31 14.13 -16.55
CA ASP A 217 4.93 14.49 -17.93
C ASP A 217 3.62 13.77 -18.30
N PHE A 218 2.52 14.50 -18.42
CA PHE A 218 1.21 13.93 -18.76
C PHE A 218 1.15 13.35 -20.20
N ASP A 219 2.06 13.73 -21.07
CA ASP A 219 2.19 13.10 -22.40
C ASP A 219 2.93 11.75 -22.34
N ASN A 220 3.59 11.43 -21.22
CA ASN A 220 4.40 10.23 -21.05
C ASN A 220 4.29 9.65 -19.62
N ILE A 221 3.10 9.29 -19.20
CA ILE A 221 2.83 8.67 -17.89
C ILE A 221 3.36 7.24 -17.88
N ASN A 222 4.13 6.88 -16.84
CA ASN A 222 4.73 5.57 -16.71
C ASN A 222 4.33 4.87 -15.40
N LEU A 223 3.96 3.60 -15.49
CA LEU A 223 3.86 2.73 -14.33
C LEU A 223 5.27 2.42 -13.81
N ILE A 224 5.59 2.84 -12.60
CA ILE A 224 6.93 2.70 -12.02
C ILE A 224 6.97 1.74 -10.83
N GLY A 225 5.85 1.44 -10.20
CA GLY A 225 5.78 0.50 -9.09
C GLY A 225 4.37 -0.04 -8.87
N GLU A 226 4.31 -1.17 -8.20
CA GLU A 226 3.07 -1.84 -7.84
C GLU A 226 3.18 -2.48 -6.46
N TYR A 227 2.07 -2.50 -5.73
CA TYR A 227 1.95 -3.23 -4.47
C TYR A 227 0.69 -4.10 -4.49
N LEU A 228 0.86 -5.36 -4.12
CA LEU A 228 -0.23 -6.32 -3.95
C LEU A 228 -0.29 -6.74 -2.47
N GLY A 229 -1.34 -6.35 -1.79
CA GLY A 229 -1.61 -6.79 -0.41
C GLY A 229 -2.19 -8.20 -0.34
N GLU A 230 -2.27 -8.73 0.86
CA GLU A 230 -3.01 -9.98 1.12
C GLU A 230 -4.49 -9.78 0.78
N ASN A 231 -5.12 -10.84 0.24
CA ASN A 231 -6.53 -10.85 -0.19
C ASN A 231 -6.92 -9.79 -1.24
N ASN A 232 -5.92 -9.12 -1.81
CA ASN A 232 -5.96 -8.45 -3.10
C ASN A 232 -7.09 -7.44 -3.34
N LEU A 233 -7.65 -6.82 -2.31
CA LEU A 233 -8.72 -5.84 -2.46
C LEU A 233 -8.41 -4.56 -1.67
N ALA A 234 -7.81 -3.59 -2.35
CA ALA A 234 -7.60 -2.26 -1.82
C ALA A 234 -8.83 -1.37 -2.06
N HIS A 235 -9.16 -0.52 -1.11
CA HIS A 235 -10.21 0.48 -1.21
C HIS A 235 -9.62 1.87 -1.50
N ASN A 236 -9.33 2.67 -0.48
CA ASN A 236 -8.82 4.02 -0.63
C ASN A 236 -7.34 4.13 -0.28
N VAL A 237 -6.65 5.06 -0.95
CA VAL A 237 -5.26 5.42 -0.66
C VAL A 237 -5.15 6.90 -0.32
N HIS A 238 -4.25 7.20 0.60
CA HIS A 238 -3.77 8.56 0.86
C HIS A 238 -2.25 8.55 0.86
N ILE A 239 -1.63 9.62 0.36
CA ILE A 239 -0.18 9.80 0.45
C ILE A 239 0.11 10.92 1.45
N LYS A 240 0.95 10.63 2.44
CA LYS A 240 1.54 11.62 3.32
C LYS A 240 3.04 11.38 3.38
N GLU A 241 3.81 12.39 2.97
CA GLU A 241 5.27 12.28 2.83
C GLU A 241 5.67 11.11 1.91
N ASN A 242 6.45 10.16 2.40
CA ASN A 242 6.91 8.98 1.65
C ASN A 242 6.04 7.73 1.88
N PHE A 243 4.86 7.87 2.47
CA PHE A 243 4.01 6.74 2.82
C PHE A 243 2.66 6.77 2.13
N ILE A 244 2.25 5.63 1.59
CA ILE A 244 0.88 5.36 1.19
C ILE A 244 0.15 4.70 2.38
N TYR A 245 -0.99 5.24 2.74
CA TYR A 245 -1.91 4.68 3.72
C TYR A 245 -3.11 4.11 2.98
N ILE A 246 -3.36 2.81 3.16
CA ILE A 246 -4.35 2.07 2.39
C ILE A 246 -5.40 1.53 3.35
N SER A 247 -6.68 1.86 3.14
CA SER A 247 -7.76 1.05 3.70
C SER A 247 -7.92 -0.21 2.84
N HIS A 248 -7.72 -1.39 3.43
CA HIS A 248 -7.56 -2.65 2.71
C HIS A 248 -8.56 -3.72 3.18
N TYR A 249 -9.80 -3.31 3.37
CA TYR A 249 -10.92 -4.19 3.75
C TYR A 249 -10.57 -5.17 4.88
N THR A 250 -10.73 -6.48 4.64
CA THR A 250 -10.58 -7.55 5.65
C THR A 250 -9.16 -7.70 6.20
N THR A 251 -8.15 -7.07 5.63
CA THR A 251 -6.80 -7.04 6.18
C THR A 251 -6.44 -5.71 6.85
N GLY A 252 -7.43 -4.86 7.07
CA GLY A 252 -7.31 -3.64 7.86
C GLY A 252 -6.62 -2.48 7.13
N ILE A 253 -5.71 -1.79 7.80
CA ILE A 253 -4.89 -0.72 7.21
C ILE A 253 -3.50 -1.23 6.88
N LYS A 254 -2.96 -0.78 5.73
CA LYS A 254 -1.58 -1.05 5.29
C LYS A 254 -0.83 0.27 5.11
N ILE A 255 0.44 0.30 5.48
CA ILE A 255 1.31 1.46 5.28
C ILE A 255 2.51 1.02 4.43
N ILE A 256 2.66 1.67 3.29
CA ILE A 256 3.67 1.33 2.29
C ILE A 256 4.65 2.50 2.16
N ASP A 257 5.93 2.25 2.36
CA ASP A 257 6.98 3.22 2.09
C ASP A 257 7.29 3.24 0.59
N ILE A 258 7.19 4.43 0.01
CA ILE A 258 7.46 4.73 -1.41
C ILE A 258 8.62 5.71 -1.59
N PHE A 259 9.54 5.83 -0.64
CA PHE A 259 10.78 6.57 -0.85
C PHE A 259 11.52 6.08 -2.10
N ASN A 260 11.49 4.78 -2.35
CA ASN A 260 11.80 4.19 -3.65
C ASN A 260 10.51 3.70 -4.33
N PRO A 261 9.84 4.54 -5.14
CA PRO A 261 8.55 4.20 -5.70
C PRO A 261 8.59 3.03 -6.69
N THR A 262 9.76 2.71 -7.23
CA THR A 262 9.94 1.54 -8.11
C THR A 262 10.01 0.22 -7.35
N TYR A 263 10.18 0.27 -6.05
CA TYR A 263 10.20 -0.90 -5.16
C TYR A 263 9.50 -0.56 -3.83
N PRO A 264 8.16 -0.44 -3.82
CA PRO A 264 7.39 -0.12 -2.63
C PRO A 264 7.49 -1.22 -1.58
N VAL A 265 7.53 -0.84 -0.30
CA VAL A 265 7.71 -1.77 0.82
C VAL A 265 6.64 -1.56 1.87
N GLU A 266 5.88 -2.61 2.21
CA GLU A 266 5.01 -2.59 3.39
C GLU A 266 5.86 -2.50 4.66
N VAL A 267 5.65 -1.43 5.42
CA VAL A 267 6.41 -1.14 6.65
C VAL A 267 5.56 -1.29 7.91
N ALA A 268 4.26 -1.20 7.78
CA ALA A 268 3.33 -1.46 8.88
C ALA A 268 1.96 -1.93 8.36
N ALA A 269 1.25 -2.65 9.20
CA ALA A 269 -0.14 -3.03 9.00
C ALA A 269 -0.84 -3.15 10.35
N TYR A 270 -2.15 -2.91 10.36
CA TYR A 270 -3.00 -3.19 11.50
C TYR A 270 -4.32 -3.79 11.03
N ASP A 271 -4.59 -5.02 11.43
CA ASP A 271 -5.83 -5.71 11.13
C ASP A 271 -6.97 -5.17 12.01
N THR A 272 -7.97 -4.55 11.38
CA THR A 272 -9.16 -4.04 12.05
C THR A 272 -10.30 -5.05 12.07
N TYR A 273 -10.21 -6.13 11.29
CA TYR A 273 -11.27 -7.12 11.06
C TYR A 273 -10.81 -8.54 11.38
N LEU A 274 -10.84 -8.91 12.65
CA LEU A 274 -10.27 -10.16 13.16
C LEU A 274 -11.10 -11.43 12.85
N GLU A 275 -12.20 -11.34 12.11
CA GLU A 275 -13.04 -12.51 11.83
C GLU A 275 -12.43 -13.44 10.78
N ASN A 276 -11.88 -12.87 9.71
CA ASN A 276 -11.19 -13.61 8.64
C ASN A 276 -10.51 -12.66 7.64
N ASP A 277 -9.62 -13.18 6.84
CA ASP A 277 -8.88 -12.49 5.77
C ASP A 277 -9.32 -12.97 4.38
N LEU A 278 -10.56 -13.32 4.20
CA LEU A 278 -11.03 -13.98 2.96
C LEU A 278 -11.32 -13.01 1.81
N GLY A 279 -11.09 -11.71 2.01
CA GLY A 279 -11.47 -10.67 1.05
C GLY A 279 -12.96 -10.32 1.11
N GLY A 280 -13.42 -9.52 0.14
CA GLY A 280 -14.78 -8.98 0.09
C GLY A 280 -14.91 -7.63 0.81
N PHE A 281 -16.10 -7.05 0.74
CA PHE A 281 -16.41 -5.70 1.23
C PHE A 281 -16.74 -5.71 2.73
N PHE A 282 -15.76 -6.02 3.56
CA PHE A 282 -15.83 -6.02 5.02
C PHE A 282 -14.57 -5.40 5.59
N GLY A 283 -14.62 -4.91 6.83
CA GLY A 283 -13.43 -4.41 7.52
C GLY A 283 -13.14 -2.93 7.25
N CYS A 284 -11.88 -2.59 6.99
CA CYS A 284 -11.39 -1.21 6.89
C CYS A 284 -11.89 -0.53 5.62
N TRP A 285 -12.73 0.49 5.79
CA TRP A 285 -13.30 1.29 4.71
C TRP A 285 -12.48 2.55 4.41
N GLY A 286 -12.15 3.33 5.43
CA GLY A 286 -11.42 4.59 5.33
C GLY A 286 -10.19 4.64 6.20
N ALA A 287 -9.19 5.41 5.79
CA ALA A 287 -8.00 5.70 6.55
C ALA A 287 -7.61 7.18 6.38
N TYR A 288 -7.50 7.92 7.47
CA TYR A 288 -7.15 9.35 7.47
C TYR A 288 -5.83 9.57 8.22
N PRO A 289 -4.71 9.86 7.52
CA PRO A 289 -3.40 10.01 8.14
C PRO A 289 -3.00 11.46 8.44
N PHE A 290 -3.85 12.46 8.14
CA PHE A 290 -3.47 13.89 8.14
C PHE A 290 -3.69 14.58 9.48
N THR A 291 -3.69 13.85 10.59
CA THR A 291 -3.78 14.44 11.93
C THR A 291 -2.51 15.21 12.29
N GLU A 292 -2.62 16.24 13.13
CA GLU A 292 -1.47 17.03 13.57
C GLU A 292 -0.61 16.30 14.61
N ASN A 293 -1.24 15.45 15.43
CA ASN A 293 -0.54 14.65 16.45
C ASN A 293 0.06 13.34 15.93
N GLY A 294 -0.09 13.05 14.63
CA GLY A 294 0.49 11.86 13.98
C GLY A 294 -0.35 10.60 14.09
N TYR A 295 -1.54 10.64 14.69
CA TYR A 295 -2.45 9.50 14.69
C TYR A 295 -3.05 9.26 13.30
N ILE A 296 -3.45 8.02 13.07
CA ILE A 296 -4.19 7.60 11.89
C ILE A 296 -5.58 7.19 12.34
N TYR A 297 -6.62 7.76 11.73
CA TYR A 297 -7.98 7.29 11.95
C TYR A 297 -8.32 6.26 10.90
N ALA A 298 -8.77 5.08 11.32
CA ALA A 298 -9.28 4.05 10.43
C ALA A 298 -10.72 3.70 10.81
N SER A 299 -11.60 3.66 9.82
CA SER A 299 -12.98 3.24 10.01
C SER A 299 -13.16 1.80 9.55
N ASP A 300 -13.65 0.96 10.44
CA ASP A 300 -14.05 -0.41 10.12
C ASP A 300 -15.57 -0.49 10.04
N MET A 301 -16.08 -1.11 8.97
CA MET A 301 -17.52 -1.20 8.71
C MET A 301 -18.28 -1.90 9.82
N GLN A 302 -17.68 -2.90 10.48
CA GLN A 302 -18.28 -3.71 11.54
C GLN A 302 -17.88 -3.27 12.94
N TYR A 303 -16.62 -2.88 13.14
CA TYR A 303 -16.03 -2.68 14.47
C TYR A 303 -15.86 -1.23 14.88
N GLY A 304 -15.98 -0.27 13.96
CA GLY A 304 -16.01 1.15 14.31
C GLY A 304 -14.75 1.91 14.02
N LEU A 305 -14.45 2.92 14.86
CA LEU A 305 -13.28 3.78 14.71
C LEU A 305 -12.08 3.18 15.44
N TYR A 306 -10.96 3.14 14.73
CA TYR A 306 -9.64 2.89 15.30
C TYR A 306 -8.81 4.17 15.24
N VAL A 307 -8.09 4.45 16.32
CA VAL A 307 -7.09 5.52 16.42
C VAL A 307 -5.76 4.82 16.60
N LEU A 308 -4.91 4.91 15.60
CA LEU A 308 -3.67 4.14 15.52
C LEU A 308 -2.47 5.09 15.57
N ASP A 309 -1.40 4.63 16.21
CA ASP A 309 -0.11 5.30 16.24
C ASP A 309 0.85 4.57 15.28
N PHE A 310 1.56 5.35 14.47
CA PHE A 310 2.58 4.83 13.55
C PHE A 310 3.94 5.46 13.88
N ASN A 311 4.85 4.65 14.37
CA ASN A 311 6.19 5.09 14.76
C ASN A 311 7.15 5.32 13.58
N GLU A 312 6.64 5.64 12.39
CA GLU A 312 7.37 5.99 11.17
C GLU A 312 8.57 5.07 10.87
N VAL A 313 8.28 3.78 10.77
CA VAL A 313 9.30 2.80 10.34
C VAL A 313 9.53 2.97 8.85
N ASN A 314 10.71 3.43 8.46
CA ASN A 314 11.09 3.57 7.07
C ASN A 314 11.56 2.23 6.49
N ALA A 315 11.47 2.07 5.18
CA ALA A 315 12.07 0.94 4.48
C ALA A 315 13.57 1.14 4.22
N GLY A 316 14.25 0.03 3.99
CA GLY A 316 15.59 -0.04 3.41
C GLY A 316 15.65 -1.13 2.35
N TRP A 317 16.62 -1.06 1.46
CA TRP A 317 16.78 -2.03 0.37
C TRP A 317 18.18 -2.63 0.43
N VAL A 318 18.26 -3.95 0.30
CA VAL A 318 19.53 -4.69 0.28
C VAL A 318 19.57 -5.58 -0.93
N ASN A 319 20.58 -5.38 -1.78
CA ASN A 319 20.91 -6.26 -2.87
C ASN A 319 22.24 -6.97 -2.62
N GLY A 320 22.50 -8.06 -3.32
CA GLY A 320 23.73 -8.81 -3.18
C GLY A 320 23.64 -10.18 -3.80
N HIS A 321 24.57 -11.04 -3.43
CA HIS A 321 24.57 -12.44 -3.85
C HIS A 321 24.60 -13.36 -2.63
N ILE A 322 23.98 -14.53 -2.75
CA ILE A 322 24.19 -15.62 -1.81
C ILE A 322 25.14 -16.62 -2.46
N TYR A 323 26.20 -16.94 -1.72
CA TYR A 323 27.17 -17.95 -2.10
C TYR A 323 27.08 -19.13 -1.14
N PHE A 324 27.04 -20.32 -1.71
CA PHE A 324 27.27 -21.55 -0.97
C PHE A 324 28.77 -21.84 -0.95
N ASN A 325 29.30 -22.14 0.24
CA ASN A 325 30.73 -22.42 0.45
C ASN A 325 31.70 -21.39 -0.14
N ASN A 326 31.37 -20.10 0.01
CA ASN A 326 32.15 -18.94 -0.36
C ASN A 326 32.37 -18.68 -1.86
N THR A 327 32.00 -19.61 -2.73
CA THR A 327 32.34 -19.49 -4.17
C THR A 327 31.23 -19.82 -5.13
N ILE A 328 30.25 -20.67 -4.77
CA ILE A 328 29.23 -21.15 -5.67
C ILE A 328 27.97 -20.27 -5.50
N PRO A 329 27.53 -19.54 -6.53
CA PRO A 329 26.27 -18.81 -6.47
C PRO A 329 25.11 -19.75 -6.10
N PHE A 330 24.32 -19.36 -5.10
CA PHE A 330 23.18 -20.17 -4.66
C PHE A 330 21.93 -19.75 -5.44
N GLU A 331 21.75 -20.37 -6.58
CA GLU A 331 20.73 -20.04 -7.55
C GLU A 331 19.32 -20.48 -7.12
N ASN A 332 18.29 -19.70 -7.51
CA ASN A 332 16.87 -20.02 -7.30
C ASN A 332 16.53 -20.45 -5.86
N THR A 333 17.25 -19.91 -4.90
CA THR A 333 17.14 -20.28 -3.49
C THR A 333 16.18 -19.37 -2.76
N SER A 334 15.34 -19.94 -1.91
CA SER A 334 14.39 -19.20 -1.09
C SER A 334 15.10 -18.45 0.05
N ILE A 335 14.63 -17.21 0.29
CA ILE A 335 15.03 -16.35 1.40
C ILE A 335 13.74 -15.96 2.11
N ARG A 336 13.43 -16.60 3.22
CA ARG A 336 12.18 -16.40 3.94
C ARG A 336 12.38 -15.56 5.19
N SER A 337 11.64 -14.46 5.30
CA SER A 337 11.61 -13.63 6.51
C SER A 337 11.00 -14.39 7.68
N ILE A 338 11.65 -14.32 8.86
CA ILE A 338 11.08 -14.86 10.10
C ILE A 338 9.96 -13.94 10.64
N LEU A 339 10.02 -12.64 10.33
CA LEU A 339 9.07 -11.66 10.87
C LEU A 339 7.65 -11.87 10.32
N ASN A 340 7.53 -12.03 8.99
CA ASN A 340 6.24 -12.04 8.29
C ASN A 340 6.07 -13.20 7.32
N ASN A 341 6.99 -14.18 7.32
CA ASN A 341 7.03 -15.34 6.42
C ASN A 341 7.10 -15.00 4.91
N LYS A 342 7.30 -13.74 4.52
CA LYS A 342 7.46 -13.36 3.11
C LYS A 342 8.69 -14.06 2.53
N VAL A 343 8.53 -14.60 1.31
CA VAL A 343 9.57 -15.36 0.64
C VAL A 343 10.07 -14.59 -0.58
N TYR A 344 11.37 -14.43 -0.65
CA TYR A 344 12.11 -13.91 -1.79
C TYR A 344 12.96 -15.03 -2.40
N TYR A 345 13.47 -14.83 -3.59
CA TYR A 345 14.30 -15.82 -4.26
C TYR A 345 15.54 -15.18 -4.86
N THR A 346 16.66 -15.90 -4.81
CA THR A 346 17.81 -15.55 -5.64
C THR A 346 17.51 -15.90 -7.10
N ASN A 347 18.13 -15.18 -8.01
CA ASN A 347 18.05 -15.49 -9.43
C ASN A 347 19.10 -16.54 -9.85
N ASN A 348 19.24 -16.79 -11.19
CA ASN A 348 20.13 -17.80 -11.74
C ASN A 348 21.64 -17.54 -11.52
N ASN A 349 22.03 -16.38 -11.01
CA ASN A 349 23.42 -16.08 -10.65
C ASN A 349 23.61 -15.90 -9.14
N GLY A 350 22.59 -16.27 -8.35
CA GLY A 350 22.61 -16.14 -6.89
C GLY A 350 22.34 -14.73 -6.38
N SER A 351 22.02 -13.75 -7.24
CA SER A 351 21.72 -12.40 -6.77
C SER A 351 20.32 -12.29 -6.20
N PHE A 352 20.15 -11.41 -5.22
CA PHE A 352 18.87 -11.06 -4.60
C PHE A 352 18.72 -9.54 -4.50
N ASP A 353 17.47 -9.11 -4.38
CA ASP A 353 17.08 -7.75 -4.06
C ASP A 353 15.87 -7.81 -3.12
N ILE A 354 16.01 -7.22 -1.93
CA ILE A 354 15.01 -7.25 -0.86
C ILE A 354 14.78 -5.85 -0.33
N GLY A 355 13.53 -5.38 -0.40
CA GLY A 355 13.04 -4.24 0.35
C GLY A 355 12.34 -4.71 1.62
N PHE A 356 12.67 -4.12 2.77
CA PHE A 356 12.13 -4.51 4.07
C PHE A 356 12.10 -3.32 5.05
N PRO A 357 11.26 -3.34 6.10
CA PRO A 357 11.33 -2.34 7.16
C PRO A 357 12.75 -2.21 7.72
N SER A 358 13.18 -0.97 8.02
CA SER A 358 14.54 -0.73 8.53
C SER A 358 14.81 -1.44 9.85
N GLY A 359 16.07 -1.83 10.04
CA GLY A 359 16.52 -2.59 11.22
C GLY A 359 17.23 -3.89 10.86
N ASN A 360 17.52 -4.67 11.89
CA ASN A 360 18.15 -5.97 11.76
C ASN A 360 17.08 -7.07 11.74
N HIS A 361 16.97 -7.78 10.64
CA HIS A 361 15.98 -8.83 10.48
C HIS A 361 16.63 -10.18 10.16
N MET A 362 15.97 -11.24 10.66
CA MET A 362 16.42 -12.61 10.46
C MET A 362 15.65 -13.26 9.31
N PHE A 363 16.40 -13.94 8.46
CA PHE A 363 15.87 -14.69 7.32
C PHE A 363 16.38 -16.13 7.35
N ILE A 364 15.61 -17.03 6.78
CA ILE A 364 16.00 -18.43 6.58
C ILE A 364 16.24 -18.63 5.09
N VAL A 365 17.45 -19.07 4.76
CA VAL A 365 17.86 -19.40 3.39
C VAL A 365 17.74 -20.89 3.18
N ASN A 366 17.10 -21.30 2.07
CA ASN A 366 16.90 -22.71 1.70
C ASN A 366 16.29 -23.57 2.81
N GLU A 367 15.43 -22.99 3.66
CA GLU A 367 14.80 -23.63 4.84
C GLU A 367 15.82 -24.27 5.85
N GLN A 368 17.07 -23.87 5.81
CA GLN A 368 18.15 -24.44 6.64
C GLN A 368 18.99 -23.38 7.35
N ASP A 369 19.57 -22.44 6.63
CA ASP A 369 20.52 -21.49 7.17
C ASP A 369 19.83 -20.21 7.63
N THR A 370 20.12 -19.77 8.84
CA THR A 370 19.60 -18.49 9.35
C THR A 370 20.63 -17.41 9.18
N ILE A 371 20.25 -16.31 8.53
CA ILE A 371 21.09 -15.14 8.27
C ILE A 371 20.46 -13.89 8.85
N GLN A 372 21.29 -12.87 9.08
CA GLN A 372 20.85 -11.53 9.47
C GLN A 372 21.14 -10.55 8.34
N ILE A 373 20.12 -9.75 7.98
CA ILE A 373 20.26 -8.66 7.03
C ILE A 373 19.90 -7.36 7.76
N ASN A 374 20.73 -6.33 7.57
CA ASN A 374 20.51 -4.99 8.15
C ASN A 374 20.02 -4.04 7.08
N PHE A 375 18.80 -3.52 7.25
CA PHE A 375 18.17 -2.54 6.36
C PHE A 375 18.35 -1.15 6.95
N LEU A 376 19.05 -0.27 6.25
CA LEU A 376 19.23 1.12 6.67
C LEU A 376 18.08 1.98 6.11
N PRO A 377 17.48 2.86 6.95
CA PRO A 377 16.31 3.65 6.52
C PRO A 377 16.64 4.49 5.29
N HIS A 378 15.78 4.38 4.26
CA HIS A 378 15.86 5.09 2.98
C HIS A 378 17.21 4.93 2.25
N GLN A 379 17.85 3.77 2.40
CA GLN A 379 19.12 3.47 1.73
C GLN A 379 19.03 2.16 0.96
N ILE A 380 19.72 2.14 -0.17
CA ILE A 380 20.01 0.91 -0.92
C ILE A 380 21.44 0.51 -0.58
N THR A 381 21.60 -0.67 0.00
CA THR A 381 22.92 -1.20 0.41
C THR A 381 23.21 -2.51 -0.30
N THR A 382 24.49 -2.89 -0.35
CA THR A 382 24.89 -4.17 -0.94
C THR A 382 25.52 -5.05 0.15
N GLN A 383 25.03 -6.29 0.24
CA GLN A 383 25.51 -7.29 1.20
C GLN A 383 25.58 -8.66 0.53
N ASP A 384 26.79 -9.16 0.31
CA ASP A 384 26.97 -10.56 -0.08
C ASP A 384 26.88 -11.46 1.15
N ILE A 385 26.23 -12.60 0.99
CA ILE A 385 25.93 -13.57 2.04
C ILE A 385 26.61 -14.88 1.71
N PHE A 386 27.32 -15.42 2.68
CA PHE A 386 28.03 -16.69 2.56
C PHE A 386 27.44 -17.69 3.53
N ILE A 387 26.99 -18.83 3.02
CA ILE A 387 26.35 -19.91 3.81
C ILE A 387 27.01 -21.26 3.54
N GLY A 388 26.76 -22.21 4.42
CA GLY A 388 27.36 -23.53 4.39
C GLY A 388 28.75 -23.62 5.04
N ASN A 389 29.22 -24.83 5.23
CA ASN A 389 30.56 -25.10 5.72
C ASN A 389 31.55 -24.88 4.57
N GLU A 390 32.80 -24.55 4.90
CA GLU A 390 33.86 -24.49 3.91
C GLU A 390 34.00 -25.84 3.23
N LEU A 391 33.73 -25.91 1.90
CA LEU A 391 33.92 -27.14 1.15
C LEU A 391 35.39 -27.50 1.10
N ILE A 392 35.72 -28.69 1.53
CA ILE A 392 37.07 -29.20 1.46
C ILE A 392 37.19 -30.02 0.17
N PRO A 393 38.00 -29.60 -0.83
CA PRO A 393 38.19 -30.38 -2.04
C PRO A 393 38.65 -31.80 -1.68
N GLY A 394 37.95 -32.80 -2.18
CA GLY A 394 38.19 -34.22 -1.86
C GLY A 394 37.31 -34.79 -0.75
N ASP A 395 36.64 -33.98 0.07
CA ASP A 395 35.64 -34.41 1.07
C ASP A 395 34.26 -34.41 0.41
N ILE A 396 33.92 -35.50 -0.26
CA ILE A 396 32.71 -35.60 -1.08
C ILE A 396 31.47 -35.90 -0.23
N ASN A 397 31.65 -36.64 0.87
CA ASN A 397 30.57 -36.97 1.81
C ASN A 397 30.34 -35.88 2.87
N GLN A 398 31.19 -34.86 2.92
CA GLN A 398 31.13 -33.69 3.82
C GLN A 398 31.21 -34.06 5.31
N ASP A 399 31.96 -35.10 5.66
CA ASP A 399 32.19 -35.50 7.03
C ASP A 399 33.44 -34.85 7.66
N THR A 400 34.10 -33.92 6.95
CA THR A 400 35.33 -33.21 7.29
C THR A 400 36.61 -34.06 7.22
N LEU A 401 36.52 -35.28 6.74
CA LEU A 401 37.66 -36.17 6.55
C LEU A 401 37.76 -36.51 5.07
N ILE A 402 38.95 -36.46 4.51
CA ILE A 402 39.23 -36.96 3.17
C ILE A 402 39.76 -38.39 3.32
N ASP A 403 38.90 -39.37 3.02
CA ASP A 403 39.25 -40.76 3.21
C ASP A 403 38.73 -41.71 2.09
N ILE A 404 38.75 -43.02 2.32
CA ILE A 404 38.33 -44.02 1.33
C ILE A 404 36.84 -43.94 0.99
N LEU A 405 36.00 -43.35 1.85
CA LEU A 405 34.58 -43.19 1.59
C LEU A 405 34.34 -42.21 0.45
N ASP A 406 35.12 -41.13 0.38
CA ASP A 406 35.07 -40.17 -0.70
C ASP A 406 35.50 -40.76 -2.04
N VAL A 407 36.54 -41.61 -2.00
CA VAL A 407 37.01 -42.35 -3.18
C VAL A 407 35.89 -43.26 -3.73
N ILE A 408 35.11 -43.88 -2.85
CA ILE A 408 33.99 -44.72 -3.29
C ILE A 408 32.90 -43.90 -3.97
N ILE A 409 32.63 -42.73 -3.48
CA ILE A 409 31.60 -41.84 -4.07
C ILE A 409 32.05 -41.36 -5.45
N ILE A 410 33.28 -40.80 -5.59
CA ILE A 410 33.74 -40.29 -6.88
C ILE A 410 33.86 -41.42 -7.92
N ILE A 411 34.20 -42.66 -7.54
CA ILE A 411 34.17 -43.80 -8.44
C ILE A 411 32.75 -44.05 -8.96
N ASN A 412 31.72 -43.96 -8.11
CA ASN A 412 30.34 -44.13 -8.55
C ASN A 412 29.90 -43.02 -9.50
N ILE A 413 30.35 -41.79 -9.30
CA ILE A 413 30.12 -40.65 -10.21
C ILE A 413 30.75 -40.94 -11.55
N VAL A 414 32.03 -41.30 -11.59
CA VAL A 414 32.78 -41.58 -12.84
C VAL A 414 32.18 -42.75 -13.62
N LEU A 415 31.63 -43.75 -12.91
CA LEU A 415 30.95 -44.89 -13.51
C LEU A 415 29.50 -44.59 -13.95
N ASN A 416 29.01 -43.38 -13.77
CA ASN A 416 27.62 -42.95 -14.02
C ASN A 416 26.58 -43.80 -13.21
N ASN A 417 26.94 -44.29 -12.06
CA ASN A 417 26.03 -44.99 -11.14
C ASN A 417 25.28 -43.98 -10.24
N TYR A 418 25.76 -42.77 -10.17
CA TYR A 418 25.27 -41.69 -9.35
C TYR A 418 25.52 -40.36 -10.03
N GLU A 419 24.51 -39.45 -10.05
CA GLU A 419 24.63 -38.12 -10.58
C GLU A 419 24.93 -37.15 -9.42
N PRO A 420 26.09 -36.46 -9.42
CA PRO A 420 26.50 -35.64 -8.31
C PRO A 420 25.64 -34.39 -8.20
N SER A 421 25.35 -33.92 -7.00
CA SER A 421 24.91 -32.55 -6.76
C SER A 421 25.99 -31.54 -7.18
N ASN A 422 25.62 -30.28 -7.31
CA ASN A 422 26.60 -29.21 -7.62
C ASN A 422 27.75 -29.15 -6.62
N GLN A 423 27.49 -29.46 -5.37
CA GLN A 423 28.47 -29.47 -4.28
C GLN A 423 29.43 -30.65 -4.41
N GLU A 424 28.88 -31.84 -4.60
CA GLU A 424 29.68 -33.06 -4.81
C GLU A 424 30.52 -32.94 -6.10
N PHE A 425 29.97 -32.33 -7.14
CA PHE A 425 30.70 -32.04 -8.37
C PHE A 425 31.94 -31.17 -8.05
N TRP A 426 31.73 -30.05 -7.33
CA TRP A 426 32.81 -29.10 -7.04
C TRP A 426 33.94 -29.72 -6.18
N VAL A 427 33.61 -30.48 -5.14
CA VAL A 427 34.64 -31.15 -4.29
C VAL A 427 35.27 -32.35 -4.97
N SER A 428 34.64 -32.91 -5.99
CA SER A 428 35.15 -34.04 -6.75
C SER A 428 36.06 -33.63 -7.91
N ASP A 429 35.90 -32.43 -8.50
CA ASP A 429 36.74 -31.91 -9.58
C ASP A 429 38.05 -31.32 -8.98
N MET A 430 38.97 -32.20 -8.70
CA MET A 430 40.20 -31.89 -7.97
C MET A 430 41.22 -31.09 -8.79
N ASN A 431 41.12 -31.17 -10.11
CA ASN A 431 42.03 -30.44 -11.02
C ASN A 431 41.37 -29.16 -11.62
N PHE A 432 40.08 -28.92 -11.30
CA PHE A 432 39.27 -27.79 -11.75
C PHE A 432 39.16 -27.68 -13.28
N ASP A 433 39.14 -28.81 -13.99
CA ASP A 433 38.99 -28.85 -15.45
C ASP A 433 37.52 -28.91 -15.93
N GLY A 434 36.55 -28.96 -15.00
CA GLY A 434 35.13 -29.04 -15.27
C GLY A 434 34.62 -30.43 -15.64
N ILE A 435 35.42 -31.50 -15.41
CA ILE A 435 35.04 -32.88 -15.74
C ILE A 435 35.50 -33.82 -14.62
N ILE A 436 34.57 -34.49 -13.97
CA ILE A 436 34.92 -35.52 -12.99
C ILE A 436 35.31 -36.80 -13.73
N ASN A 437 36.58 -37.24 -13.55
CA ASN A 437 37.13 -38.41 -14.25
C ASN A 437 38.20 -39.12 -13.40
N ILE A 438 38.93 -40.06 -14.02
CA ILE A 438 39.97 -40.86 -13.33
C ILE A 438 41.12 -40.01 -12.77
N GLN A 439 41.36 -38.80 -13.30
CA GLN A 439 42.45 -37.96 -12.83
C GLN A 439 42.12 -37.39 -11.44
N ASP A 440 40.85 -37.08 -11.17
CA ASP A 440 40.39 -36.57 -9.89
C ASP A 440 40.46 -37.66 -8.81
N ILE A 441 40.11 -38.91 -9.16
CA ILE A 441 40.27 -40.04 -8.28
C ILE A 441 41.73 -40.21 -7.84
N ILE A 442 42.67 -40.07 -8.78
CA ILE A 442 44.10 -40.15 -8.50
C ILE A 442 44.53 -39.06 -7.53
N LEU A 443 44.05 -37.84 -7.73
CA LEU A 443 44.40 -36.69 -6.87
C LEU A 443 43.88 -36.88 -5.44
N ILE A 444 42.63 -37.37 -5.25
CA ILE A 444 42.08 -37.66 -3.93
C ILE A 444 42.89 -38.76 -3.25
N VAL A 445 43.20 -39.86 -3.96
CA VAL A 445 44.01 -40.93 -3.43
C VAL A 445 45.39 -40.46 -3.03
N GLN A 446 46.04 -39.61 -3.83
CA GLN A 446 47.32 -39.00 -3.45
C GLN A 446 47.20 -38.16 -2.18
N LEU A 447 46.16 -37.34 -2.07
CA LEU A 447 45.91 -36.51 -0.89
C LEU A 447 45.74 -37.38 0.39
N ILE A 448 45.05 -38.52 0.28
CA ILE A 448 44.87 -39.46 1.40
C ILE A 448 46.20 -40.13 1.79
N LEU A 449 47.08 -40.40 0.83
CA LEU A 449 48.36 -41.08 1.09
C LEU A 449 49.44 -40.15 1.63
N ASP A 450 49.31 -38.83 1.37
CA ASP A 450 50.25 -37.79 1.81
C ASP A 450 49.90 -37.27 3.21
N ASN A 451 48.72 -37.55 3.74
CA ASN A 451 48.29 -37.24 5.12
C ASN A 451 48.48 -38.46 6.05
#